data_94154a193aced974d025de79c394c4fa
#
_entry.id   94154a193aced974d025de79c394c4fa
#
_cell.length_a   1.000
_cell.length_b   1.000
_cell.length_c   1.000
_cell.angle_alpha   90.00
_cell.angle_beta   90.00
_cell.angle_gamma   90.00
#
_symmetry.space_group_name_H-M   'P 1'
#
loop_
_entity.id
_entity.type
_entity.pdbx_description
1 polymer ?
#
loop_
_entity_poly.entity_id
_entity_poly.type
_entity_poly.pdbx_seq_one_letter_code
_entity_poly.pdbx_strand_id
1 'polypeptide(L)'
;MLDANLQAQLKQYLGNLREGVELVASLDDSEKSRQTRALIEQIASLHDLVTARFDGTDARKPSFIIRRASDADKWVRFGGLPMGHEFTSLVLALL
;
A
#
# COMPACT_ATOMS: atom_id res chain seq x y z
N MET A 1 11.36 -0.06 -7.81
CA MET A 1 10.60 0.23 -6.61
C MET A 1 10.94 -0.77 -5.50
N LEU A 2 10.32 -1.94 -5.47
CA LEU A 2 10.77 -3.01 -4.58
C LEU A 2 11.79 -3.88 -5.30
N ASP A 3 12.90 -4.22 -4.64
CA ASP A 3 13.82 -5.18 -5.23
C ASP A 3 13.26 -6.60 -5.13
N ALA A 4 13.93 -7.55 -5.77
CA ALA A 4 13.42 -8.93 -5.85
C ALA A 4 13.31 -9.57 -4.47
N ASN A 5 14.24 -9.29 -3.56
CA ASN A 5 14.20 -9.83 -2.21
C ASN A 5 13.02 -9.28 -1.41
N LEU A 6 12.78 -7.97 -1.49
CA LEU A 6 11.66 -7.34 -0.79
C LEU A 6 10.33 -7.83 -1.34
N GLN A 7 10.23 -7.99 -2.67
CA GLN A 7 9.03 -8.54 -3.28
C GLN A 7 8.74 -9.95 -2.79
N ALA A 8 9.76 -10.79 -2.74
CA ALA A 8 9.62 -12.18 -2.30
C ALA A 8 9.20 -12.25 -0.83
N GLN A 9 9.81 -11.44 0.02
CA GLN A 9 9.46 -11.38 1.44
C GLN A 9 8.03 -10.89 1.65
N LEU A 10 7.66 -9.81 0.95
CA LEU A 10 6.32 -9.25 1.08
C LEU A 10 5.27 -10.24 0.58
N LYS A 11 5.52 -10.90 -0.54
CA LYS A 11 4.62 -11.92 -1.06
C LYS A 11 4.41 -13.06 -0.06
N GLN A 12 5.47 -13.47 0.61
CA GLN A 12 5.39 -14.50 1.63
C GLN A 12 4.52 -14.06 2.82
N TYR A 13 4.69 -12.82 3.30
CA TYR A 13 3.86 -12.28 4.36
C TYR A 13 2.41 -12.17 3.93
N LEU A 14 2.16 -11.71 2.70
CA LEU A 14 0.80 -11.56 2.18
C LEU A 14 0.08 -12.90 2.08
N GLY A 15 0.81 -14.00 1.97
CA GLY A 15 0.23 -15.34 1.99
C GLY A 15 -0.52 -15.67 3.27
N ASN A 16 -0.32 -14.91 4.34
CA ASN A 16 -1.04 -15.06 5.61
C ASN A 16 -2.34 -14.25 5.67
N LEU A 17 -2.65 -13.48 4.64
CA LEU A 17 -3.89 -12.71 4.61
C LEU A 17 -5.11 -13.64 4.57
N ARG A 18 -6.11 -13.32 5.37
CA ARG A 18 -7.37 -14.08 5.42
C ARG A 18 -8.55 -13.28 4.90
N GLU A 19 -8.36 -11.98 4.68
CA GLU A 19 -9.40 -11.09 4.18
C GLU A 19 -8.79 -10.07 3.24
N GLY A 20 -9.63 -9.42 2.44
CA GLY A 20 -9.20 -8.39 1.51
C GLY A 20 -8.66 -7.17 2.22
N VAL A 21 -7.64 -6.56 1.62
CA VAL A 21 -7.05 -5.31 2.06
C VAL A 21 -7.04 -4.36 0.87
N GLU A 22 -7.47 -3.12 1.11
CA GLU A 22 -7.56 -2.11 0.07
C GLU A 22 -6.56 -0.99 0.33
N LEU A 23 -5.81 -0.64 -0.70
CA LEU A 23 -4.89 0.50 -0.69
C LEU A 23 -5.56 1.64 -1.46
N VAL A 24 -5.89 2.72 -0.76
CA VAL A 24 -6.55 3.88 -1.39
C VAL A 24 -5.57 5.05 -1.40
N ALA A 25 -5.17 5.46 -2.59
CA ALA A 25 -4.16 6.50 -2.77
C ALA A 25 -4.79 7.82 -3.19
N SER A 26 -4.23 8.89 -2.65
CA SER A 26 -4.53 10.28 -3.05
C SER A 26 -3.27 10.82 -3.72
N LEU A 27 -3.33 11.06 -5.02
CA LEU A 27 -2.16 11.39 -5.83
C LEU A 27 -2.40 12.68 -6.63
N ASP A 28 -1.28 13.34 -6.97
CA ASP A 28 -1.26 14.47 -7.89
C ASP A 28 -0.35 14.15 -9.08
N ASP A 29 0.06 15.15 -9.83
CA ASP A 29 0.90 14.96 -11.01
C ASP A 29 2.40 14.95 -10.71
N SER A 30 2.79 14.97 -9.44
CA SER A 30 4.18 15.02 -9.04
C SER A 30 4.90 13.70 -9.29
N GLU A 31 6.22 13.76 -9.34
CA GLU A 31 7.06 12.57 -9.48
C GLU A 31 6.88 11.62 -8.28
N LYS A 32 6.75 12.17 -7.07
CA LYS A 32 6.51 11.36 -5.89
C LYS A 32 5.19 10.61 -5.97
N SER A 33 4.17 11.23 -6.54
CA SER A 33 2.88 10.56 -6.76
C SER A 33 3.00 9.43 -7.76
N ARG A 34 3.77 9.62 -8.83
CA ARG A 34 4.01 8.55 -9.81
C ARG A 34 4.75 7.37 -9.18
N GLN A 35 5.74 7.65 -8.34
CA GLN A 35 6.48 6.61 -7.63
C GLN A 35 5.59 5.87 -6.62
N THR A 36 4.75 6.61 -5.92
CA THR A 36 3.80 6.02 -4.96
C THR A 36 2.81 5.11 -5.68
N ARG A 37 2.29 5.55 -6.82
CA ARG A 37 1.39 4.73 -7.62
C ARG A 37 2.07 3.43 -8.07
N ALA A 38 3.30 3.52 -8.55
CA ALA A 38 4.05 2.35 -9.00
C ALA A 38 4.26 1.35 -7.85
N LEU A 39 4.57 1.85 -6.66
CA LEU A 39 4.74 1.00 -5.48
C LEU A 39 3.43 0.28 -5.12
N ILE A 40 2.33 1.02 -5.09
CA ILE A 40 1.02 0.46 -4.75
C ILE A 40 0.59 -0.59 -5.77
N GLU A 41 0.76 -0.31 -7.06
CA GLU A 41 0.44 -1.28 -8.11
C GLU A 41 1.27 -2.55 -7.96
N GLN A 42 2.55 -2.39 -7.61
CA GLN A 42 3.44 -3.52 -7.41
C GLN A 42 3.00 -4.38 -6.21
N ILE A 43 2.65 -3.74 -5.10
CA ILE A 43 2.15 -4.45 -3.92
C ILE A 43 0.85 -5.18 -4.24
N ALA A 44 -0.08 -4.53 -4.92
CA ALA A 44 -1.36 -5.14 -5.27
C ALA A 44 -1.20 -6.34 -6.22
N SER A 45 -0.14 -6.35 -7.03
CA SER A 45 0.13 -7.46 -7.95
C SER A 45 0.64 -8.71 -7.26
N LEU A 46 1.07 -8.60 -6.00
CA LEU A 46 1.68 -9.73 -5.27
C LEU A 46 0.65 -10.70 -4.67
N HIS A 47 -0.60 -10.27 -4.50
CA HIS A 47 -1.62 -11.13 -3.90
C HIS A 47 -3.02 -10.66 -4.30
N ASP A 48 -3.91 -11.62 -4.56
CA ASP A 48 -5.28 -11.33 -5.03
C ASP A 48 -6.14 -10.61 -4.00
N LEU A 49 -5.85 -10.78 -2.72
CA LEU A 49 -6.58 -10.12 -1.63
C LEU A 49 -6.18 -8.65 -1.45
N VAL A 50 -5.12 -8.21 -2.11
CA VAL A 50 -4.70 -6.81 -2.06
C VAL A 50 -5.20 -6.10 -3.30
N THR A 51 -6.02 -5.08 -3.10
CA THR A 51 -6.57 -4.26 -4.19
C THR A 51 -6.12 -2.82 -4.05
N ALA A 52 -6.11 -2.08 -5.14
CA ALA A 52 -5.65 -0.70 -5.16
C ALA A 52 -6.69 0.20 -5.80
N ARG A 53 -6.86 1.39 -5.20
CA ARG A 53 -7.68 2.47 -5.74
C ARG A 53 -6.87 3.76 -5.73
N PHE A 54 -7.10 4.59 -6.74
CA PHE A 54 -6.35 5.84 -6.92
C PHE A 54 -7.28 7.06 -6.91
N ASP A 55 -8.43 6.91 -6.27
CA ASP A 55 -9.46 7.94 -6.20
C ASP A 55 -9.58 8.57 -4.80
N GLY A 56 -8.54 8.49 -4.00
CA GLY A 56 -8.51 9.10 -2.69
C GLY A 56 -8.60 10.62 -2.75
N THR A 57 -9.18 11.23 -1.72
CA THR A 57 -9.44 12.67 -1.66
C THR A 57 -8.70 13.37 -0.53
N ASP A 58 -7.65 12.76 -0.01
CA ASP A 58 -6.82 13.36 1.02
C ASP A 58 -6.14 14.62 0.47
N ALA A 59 -6.15 15.69 1.25
CA ALA A 59 -5.46 16.93 0.87
C ALA A 59 -3.95 16.74 0.80
N ARG A 60 -3.40 15.83 1.57
CA ARG A 60 -1.98 15.48 1.54
C ARG A 60 -1.70 14.51 0.39
N LYS A 61 -0.86 14.96 -0.54
CA LYS A 61 -0.52 14.16 -1.73
C LYS A 61 0.99 14.19 -1.96
N PRO A 62 1.64 13.04 -2.26
CA PRO A 62 1.03 11.73 -2.31
C PRO A 62 0.80 11.15 -0.91
N SER A 63 -0.28 10.41 -0.76
CA SER A 63 -0.54 9.65 0.45
C SER A 63 -1.39 8.44 0.09
N PHE A 64 -1.45 7.46 0.96
CA PHE A 64 -2.37 6.34 0.80
C PHE A 64 -2.77 5.79 2.15
N ILE A 65 -3.93 5.15 2.18
CA ILE A 65 -4.38 4.42 3.36
C ILE A 65 -4.44 2.93 3.04
N ILE A 66 -4.22 2.14 4.06
CA ILE A 66 -4.44 0.70 4.03
C ILE A 66 -5.70 0.44 4.85
N ARG A 67 -6.71 -0.14 4.23
CA ARG A 67 -8.01 -0.34 4.84
C ARG A 67 -8.42 -1.80 4.69
N ARG A 68 -8.99 -2.38 5.75
CA ARG A 68 -9.50 -3.73 5.68
C ARG A 68 -10.87 -3.74 5.01
N ALA A 69 -11.09 -4.68 4.10
CA ALA A 69 -12.35 -4.80 3.39
C ALA A 69 -13.51 -5.14 4.35
N SER A 70 -13.25 -5.90 5.41
CA SER A 70 -14.27 -6.31 6.37
C SER A 70 -14.61 -5.22 7.40
N ASP A 71 -13.74 -4.22 7.58
CA ASP A 71 -13.94 -3.16 8.55
C ASP A 71 -13.27 -1.88 8.08
N ALA A 72 -14.05 -1.05 7.38
CA ALA A 72 -13.57 0.20 6.80
C ALA A 72 -13.13 1.24 7.85
N ASP A 73 -13.51 1.06 9.11
CA ASP A 73 -13.08 1.94 10.18
C ASP A 73 -11.65 1.65 10.65
N LYS A 74 -11.12 0.50 10.28
CA LYS A 74 -9.74 0.12 10.61
C LYS A 74 -8.84 0.43 9.42
N TRP A 75 -8.12 1.54 9.54
CA TRP A 75 -7.22 1.98 8.47
C TRP A 75 -5.98 2.67 9.05
N VAL A 76 -4.91 2.67 8.26
CA VAL A 76 -3.65 3.33 8.59
C VAL A 76 -3.23 4.17 7.39
N ARG A 77 -2.79 5.41 7.63
CA ARG A 77 -2.35 6.33 6.58
C ARG A 77 -0.83 6.41 6.51
N PHE A 78 -0.33 6.42 5.28
CA PHE A 78 1.07 6.69 4.99
C PHE A 78 1.17 7.92 4.11
N GLY A 79 2.09 8.83 4.45
CA GLY A 79 2.34 10.05 3.67
C GLY A 79 3.58 9.87 2.81
N GLY A 80 3.39 9.55 1.53
CA GLY A 80 4.47 9.38 0.59
C GLY A 80 4.99 7.95 0.51
N LEU A 81 6.24 7.79 0.05
CA LEU A 81 6.85 6.47 -0.13
C LEU A 81 7.37 5.94 1.20
N PRO A 82 6.91 4.75 1.64
CA PRO A 82 7.45 4.14 2.84
C PRO A 82 8.82 3.54 2.54
N MET A 83 9.84 4.06 3.23
CA MET A 83 11.23 3.61 3.09
C MET A 83 11.77 3.27 4.48
N GLY A 84 12.71 2.31 4.55
CA GLY A 84 13.34 1.93 5.82
C GLY A 84 12.33 1.49 6.87
N HIS A 85 12.28 2.22 7.99
CA HIS A 85 11.36 1.88 9.09
C HIS A 85 9.89 1.98 8.68
N GLU A 86 9.56 2.90 7.77
CA GLU A 86 8.19 3.03 7.28
C GLU A 86 7.79 1.81 6.47
N PHE A 87 8.72 1.18 5.77
CA PHE A 87 8.44 -0.04 5.05
C PHE A 87 8.04 -1.18 6.00
N THR A 88 8.72 -1.30 7.12
CA THR A 88 8.34 -2.28 8.16
C THR A 88 6.95 -2.00 8.68
N SER A 89 6.61 -0.74 8.93
CA SER A 89 5.26 -0.35 9.36
C SER A 89 4.22 -0.69 8.30
N LEU A 90 4.54 -0.51 7.03
CA LEU A 90 3.67 -0.88 5.92
C LEU A 90 3.37 -2.39 5.95
N VAL A 91 4.39 -3.21 6.09
CA VAL A 91 4.23 -4.67 6.13
C VAL A 91 3.33 -5.07 7.30
N LEU A 92 3.57 -4.50 8.49
CA LEU A 92 2.75 -4.79 9.66
C LEU A 92 1.30 -4.35 9.48
N ALA A 93 1.07 -3.22 8.81
CA ALA A 93 -0.28 -2.73 8.54
C ALA A 93 -1.04 -3.63 7.55
N LEU A 94 -0.32 -4.28 6.63
CA LEU A 94 -0.94 -5.20 5.67
C LEU A 94 -1.35 -6.52 6.33
N LEU A 95 -0.69 -6.90 7.39
CA LEU A 95 -1.00 -8.12 8.12
C LEU A 95 -1.98 -7.82 9.25
#